data_f365650d131987ca9f8c1ec3366d73e7
#
_entry.id   f365650d131987ca9f8c1ec3366d73e7
#
_cell.length_a   1.000
_cell.length_b   1.000
_cell.length_c   1.000
_cell.angle_alpha   90.00
_cell.angle_beta   90.00
_cell.angle_gamma   90.00
#
_symmetry.space_group_name_H-M   'P 1'
#
loop_
_entity.id
_entity.type
_entity.pdbx_description
1 polymer ?
#
loop_
_entity_poly.entity_id
_entity_poly.type
_entity_poly.pdbx_seq_one_letter_code
_entity_poly.pdbx_strand_id
1 'polypeptide(L)'
;MSFRARQTPGRRYLLLFAAILPPRRQELILSETTLATDRIGTDPIGRLLIDFSIPAIIGMLVNAVYNIVDRIYLGQGVDPLAIAGVGIVMPVMMIIQAVSMLVGIGANSLFSIRLGERRSDEVEKIMGHAFALLFLFPAVCITICMIFMEPILRDIMKVSDQIYPYANSYLRIILYGAIFAAMSPGLTHFIRSDGHPKTSMLVQIVGAVTNIILDPIFIFTFNLGVAGAAWATIISQFISFVFVISYFSSKWTRLRFRIKHMKLNAKLTGKILAIGFAPFIMQFAMSLVGVLQNAVILQYSGDEALTAMTIFFSVLTVIIMPLMGIGQGTQPIIGYNYGAKQYGRVKKCFKYSYLACTGVLSAGFIVTQFAPGFCFSLFSNDTGSLRELGMLTIRICTSAFPIIAMQMMGGQFFQAIGKPVQGAILSLSRQIIFFIPSLLFLPILFGVIGLPRIYGVYWAFPISDLLSATLSGIFIYREFSNWKKIKKKEKE
;
A
#
# COMPACT_ATOMS: atom_id res chain seq x y z
N MET A 1 46.68 22.22 -12.33
CA MET A 1 45.99 22.26 -11.04
C MET A 1 45.15 21.00 -10.87
N SER A 2 45.67 20.03 -10.11
CA SER A 2 45.09 18.69 -9.96
C SER A 2 43.99 18.67 -8.91
N PHE A 3 42.78 18.34 -9.32
CA PHE A 3 41.65 18.08 -8.39
C PHE A 3 41.87 16.75 -7.64
N ARG A 4 42.41 16.83 -6.42
CA ARG A 4 42.40 15.71 -5.47
C ARG A 4 40.98 15.51 -4.94
N ALA A 5 40.24 14.56 -5.52
CA ALA A 5 39.01 14.04 -4.97
C ALA A 5 39.28 13.41 -3.59
N ARG A 6 38.73 13.96 -2.52
CA ARG A 6 38.74 13.37 -1.17
C ARG A 6 38.06 12.01 -1.21
N GLN A 7 38.85 10.96 -1.13
CA GLN A 7 38.35 9.59 -0.99
C GLN A 7 37.75 9.41 0.39
N THR A 8 36.47 9.07 0.48
CA THR A 8 35.79 8.73 1.73
C THR A 8 36.34 7.40 2.31
N PRO A 9 36.44 7.25 3.66
CA PRO A 9 37.02 6.07 4.30
C PRO A 9 36.42 4.72 3.87
N GLY A 10 35.16 4.68 3.47
CA GLY A 10 34.49 3.47 2.97
C GLY A 10 35.05 2.90 1.64
N ARG A 11 35.63 3.76 0.79
CA ARG A 11 36.25 3.33 -0.46
C ARG A 11 37.57 2.59 -0.25
N ARG A 12 38.29 2.92 0.82
CA ARG A 12 39.56 2.26 1.20
C ARG A 12 39.35 0.81 1.65
N TYR A 13 38.31 0.51 2.40
CA TYR A 13 38.00 -0.86 2.83
C TYR A 13 37.42 -1.72 1.71
N LEU A 14 36.68 -1.13 0.77
CA LEU A 14 36.19 -1.81 -0.43
C LEU A 14 37.35 -2.18 -1.35
N LEU A 15 38.32 -1.30 -1.53
CA LEU A 15 39.53 -1.56 -2.36
C LEU A 15 40.45 -2.59 -1.71
N LEU A 16 40.56 -2.62 -0.38
CA LEU A 16 41.35 -3.63 0.34
C LEU A 16 40.72 -5.04 0.30
N PHE A 17 39.37 -5.14 0.35
CA PHE A 17 38.70 -6.43 0.24
C PHE A 17 38.53 -6.89 -1.22
N ALA A 18 38.41 -5.94 -2.14
CA ALA A 18 38.39 -6.21 -3.55
C ALA A 18 39.76 -6.73 -4.05
N ALA A 19 40.87 -6.30 -3.43
CA ALA A 19 42.20 -6.77 -3.78
C ALA A 19 42.44 -8.28 -3.51
N ILE A 20 41.57 -8.93 -2.72
CA ILE A 20 41.64 -10.37 -2.42
C ILE A 20 40.85 -11.23 -3.44
N LEU A 21 40.00 -10.60 -4.27
CA LEU A 21 39.20 -11.31 -5.29
C LEU A 21 39.81 -11.17 -6.67
N PRO A 22 39.64 -12.17 -7.56
CA PRO A 22 40.18 -12.07 -8.93
C PRO A 22 39.53 -10.85 -9.64
N PRO A 23 40.31 -10.13 -10.48
CA PRO A 23 39.92 -8.81 -11.06
C PRO A 23 38.54 -8.79 -11.73
N ARG A 24 38.19 -9.85 -12.42
CA ARG A 24 36.89 -10.02 -13.08
C ARG A 24 35.68 -10.03 -12.12
N ARG A 25 35.85 -10.52 -10.89
CA ARG A 25 34.80 -10.47 -9.84
C ARG A 25 34.75 -9.11 -9.14
N GLN A 26 35.85 -8.40 -9.09
CA GLN A 26 35.93 -7.04 -8.55
C GLN A 26 35.15 -6.05 -9.44
N GLU A 27 35.35 -6.13 -10.75
CA GLU A 27 34.62 -5.29 -11.72
C GLU A 27 33.13 -5.65 -11.77
N LEU A 28 32.75 -6.92 -11.67
CA LEU A 28 31.34 -7.34 -11.64
C LEU A 28 30.63 -6.82 -10.40
N ILE A 29 31.21 -6.91 -9.20
CA ILE A 29 30.58 -6.45 -7.93
C ILE A 29 30.48 -4.92 -7.89
N LEU A 30 31.50 -4.22 -8.40
CA LEU A 30 31.50 -2.75 -8.48
C LEU A 30 30.56 -2.25 -9.60
N SER A 31 30.41 -2.99 -10.69
CA SER A 31 29.52 -2.67 -11.80
C SER A 31 28.05 -2.94 -11.47
N GLU A 32 27.72 -4.06 -10.84
CA GLU A 32 26.33 -4.40 -10.47
C GLU A 32 25.71 -3.41 -9.48
N THR A 33 26.49 -2.97 -8.47
CA THR A 33 26.00 -1.99 -7.48
C THR A 33 25.91 -0.56 -8.01
N THR A 34 26.70 -0.19 -9.03
CA THR A 34 26.57 1.12 -9.71
C THR A 34 25.40 1.14 -10.67
N LEU A 35 25.09 -0.02 -11.25
CA LEU A 35 24.11 -0.19 -12.30
C LEU A 35 22.65 -0.14 -11.82
N ALA A 36 22.32 -0.69 -10.64
CA ALA A 36 20.91 -0.83 -10.24
C ALA A 36 20.20 0.51 -10.02
N THR A 37 20.82 1.46 -9.33
CA THR A 37 20.23 2.78 -9.06
C THR A 37 20.36 3.72 -10.26
N ASP A 38 21.49 3.64 -11.01
CA ASP A 38 21.69 4.46 -12.19
C ASP A 38 20.74 4.06 -13.33
N ARG A 39 20.32 2.79 -13.41
CA ARG A 39 19.31 2.29 -14.34
C ARG A 39 17.98 3.05 -14.25
N ILE A 40 17.56 3.47 -13.04
CA ILE A 40 16.31 4.24 -12.85
C ILE A 40 16.35 5.56 -13.63
N GLY A 41 17.55 6.18 -13.74
CA GLY A 41 17.77 7.42 -14.47
C GLY A 41 18.04 7.26 -15.96
N THR A 42 18.47 6.09 -16.43
CA THR A 42 19.01 5.89 -17.79
C THR A 42 18.18 4.93 -18.64
N ASP A 43 17.71 3.82 -18.08
CA ASP A 43 17.01 2.78 -18.84
C ASP A 43 15.69 3.28 -19.45
N PRO A 44 15.19 2.65 -20.52
CA PRO A 44 13.90 2.97 -21.12
C PRO A 44 12.76 2.83 -20.10
N ILE A 45 11.91 3.86 -19.97
CA ILE A 45 10.84 3.92 -18.98
C ILE A 45 9.88 2.72 -19.04
N GLY A 46 9.55 2.23 -20.25
CA GLY A 46 8.66 1.07 -20.40
C GLY A 46 9.23 -0.19 -19.76
N ARG A 47 10.53 -0.45 -19.94
CA ARG A 47 11.23 -1.59 -19.34
C ARG A 47 11.31 -1.44 -17.81
N LEU A 48 11.68 -0.24 -17.33
CA LEU A 48 11.70 0.03 -15.88
C LEU A 48 10.34 -0.18 -15.25
N LEU A 49 9.27 0.28 -15.90
CA LEU A 49 7.92 0.11 -15.37
C LEU A 49 7.55 -1.37 -15.24
N ILE A 50 7.88 -2.19 -16.23
CA ILE A 50 7.66 -3.64 -16.20
C ILE A 50 8.53 -4.28 -15.10
N ASP A 51 9.82 -3.98 -15.06
CA ASP A 51 10.77 -4.54 -14.08
C ASP A 51 10.40 -4.21 -12.63
N PHE A 52 9.75 -3.06 -12.38
CA PHE A 52 9.34 -2.62 -11.05
C PHE A 52 7.90 -3.00 -10.70
N SER A 53 6.98 -2.95 -11.67
CA SER A 53 5.56 -3.20 -11.42
C SER A 53 5.23 -4.69 -11.33
N ILE A 54 5.79 -5.54 -12.19
CA ILE A 54 5.49 -6.98 -12.16
C ILE A 54 5.86 -7.60 -10.81
N PRO A 55 7.08 -7.41 -10.25
CA PRO A 55 7.37 -7.91 -8.91
C PRO A 55 6.45 -7.35 -7.83
N ALA A 56 6.06 -6.07 -7.93
CA ALA A 56 5.15 -5.47 -6.97
C ALA A 56 3.73 -6.07 -7.07
N ILE A 57 3.22 -6.32 -8.27
CA ILE A 57 1.93 -7.00 -8.51
C ILE A 57 1.96 -8.41 -7.94
N ILE A 58 3.02 -9.18 -8.24
CA ILE A 58 3.17 -10.54 -7.70
C ILE A 58 3.18 -10.52 -6.17
N GLY A 59 3.93 -9.60 -5.55
CA GLY A 59 3.96 -9.46 -4.10
C GLY A 59 2.58 -9.14 -3.51
N MET A 60 1.81 -8.26 -4.16
CA MET A 60 0.45 -7.94 -3.75
C MET A 60 -0.51 -9.13 -3.89
N LEU A 61 -0.42 -9.88 -4.98
CA LEU A 61 -1.24 -11.07 -5.20
C LEU A 61 -0.92 -12.17 -4.19
N VAL A 62 0.36 -12.41 -3.91
CA VAL A 62 0.80 -13.37 -2.89
C VAL A 62 0.27 -12.97 -1.51
N ASN A 63 0.29 -11.67 -1.19
CA ASN A 63 -0.27 -11.13 0.05
C ASN A 63 -1.79 -11.37 0.15
N ALA A 64 -2.51 -11.23 -0.97
CA ALA A 64 -3.94 -11.55 -1.02
C ALA A 64 -4.22 -13.04 -0.81
N VAL A 65 -3.45 -13.89 -1.49
CA VAL A 65 -3.61 -15.33 -1.38
C VAL A 65 -3.40 -15.78 0.07
N TYR A 66 -2.33 -15.31 0.72
CA TYR A 66 -2.09 -15.69 2.11
C TYR A 66 -3.24 -15.24 3.03
N ASN A 67 -3.78 -14.03 2.86
CA ASN A 67 -4.92 -13.57 3.67
C ASN A 67 -6.19 -14.43 3.48
N ILE A 68 -6.39 -14.93 2.26
CA ILE A 68 -7.51 -15.86 1.97
C ILE A 68 -7.26 -17.21 2.63
N VAL A 69 -6.05 -17.77 2.50
CA VAL A 69 -5.67 -19.06 3.06
C VAL A 69 -5.75 -19.05 4.59
N ASP A 70 -5.25 -17.98 5.24
CA ASP A 70 -5.33 -17.79 6.69
C ASP A 70 -6.80 -17.82 7.17
N ARG A 71 -7.71 -17.14 6.47
CA ARG A 71 -9.15 -17.17 6.78
C ARG A 71 -9.77 -18.54 6.58
N ILE A 72 -9.33 -19.30 5.56
CA ILE A 72 -9.81 -20.67 5.34
C ILE A 72 -9.36 -21.58 6.49
N TYR A 73 -8.10 -21.52 6.92
CA TYR A 73 -7.60 -22.30 8.05
C TYR A 73 -8.29 -21.93 9.35
N LEU A 74 -8.51 -20.66 9.63
CA LEU A 74 -9.30 -20.22 10.78
C LEU A 74 -10.74 -20.74 10.71
N GLY A 75 -11.36 -20.67 9.52
CA GLY A 75 -12.74 -21.16 9.32
C GLY A 75 -12.93 -22.65 9.49
N GLN A 76 -11.90 -23.44 9.20
CA GLN A 76 -11.96 -24.92 9.29
C GLN A 76 -11.44 -25.46 10.63
N GLY A 77 -10.55 -24.75 11.30
CA GLY A 77 -9.81 -25.24 12.46
C GLY A 77 -10.23 -24.64 13.79
N VAL A 78 -11.14 -23.65 13.80
CA VAL A 78 -11.46 -22.91 15.02
C VAL A 78 -12.96 -22.68 15.15
N ASP A 79 -13.44 -22.51 16.40
CA ASP A 79 -14.82 -22.15 16.72
C ASP A 79 -15.27 -20.88 15.97
N PRO A 80 -16.49 -20.81 15.43
CA PRO A 80 -17.05 -19.60 14.82
C PRO A 80 -16.95 -18.34 15.68
N LEU A 81 -17.04 -18.46 17.00
CA LEU A 81 -16.83 -17.35 17.94
C LEU A 81 -15.39 -16.80 17.91
N ALA A 82 -14.43 -17.66 17.60
CA ALA A 82 -13.03 -17.28 17.48
C ALA A 82 -12.78 -16.46 16.21
N ILE A 83 -13.45 -16.78 15.09
CA ILE A 83 -13.40 -15.99 13.86
C ILE A 83 -13.96 -14.57 14.11
N ALA A 84 -15.07 -14.49 14.85
CA ALA A 84 -15.63 -13.20 15.27
C ALA A 84 -14.63 -12.40 16.11
N GLY A 85 -13.90 -13.07 17.03
CA GLY A 85 -12.86 -12.45 17.86
C GLY A 85 -11.72 -11.84 17.01
N VAL A 86 -11.24 -12.57 15.99
CA VAL A 86 -10.24 -12.06 15.05
C VAL A 86 -10.77 -10.85 14.27
N GLY A 87 -12.02 -10.94 13.78
CA GLY A 87 -12.67 -9.85 13.04
C GLY A 87 -12.77 -8.55 13.85
N ILE A 88 -13.07 -8.65 15.13
CA ILE A 88 -13.17 -7.49 16.03
C ILE A 88 -11.81 -6.81 16.23
N VAL A 89 -10.71 -7.54 16.18
CA VAL A 89 -9.34 -7.01 16.36
C VAL A 89 -8.81 -6.30 15.09
N MET A 90 -9.41 -6.55 13.92
CA MET A 90 -8.96 -5.98 12.64
C MET A 90 -8.74 -4.46 12.65
N PRO A 91 -9.58 -3.61 13.27
CA PRO A 91 -9.34 -2.17 13.31
C PRO A 91 -8.00 -1.78 13.95
N VAL A 92 -7.56 -2.51 14.99
CA VAL A 92 -6.24 -2.27 15.62
C VAL A 92 -5.11 -2.58 14.64
N MET A 93 -5.22 -3.69 13.91
CA MET A 93 -4.24 -4.06 12.89
C MET A 93 -4.20 -3.03 11.74
N MET A 94 -5.35 -2.48 11.34
CA MET A 94 -5.42 -1.40 10.34
C MET A 94 -4.71 -0.13 10.79
N ILE A 95 -4.76 0.23 12.08
CA ILE A 95 -4.03 1.38 12.64
C ILE A 95 -2.52 1.14 12.52
N ILE A 96 -2.03 -0.06 12.88
CA ILE A 96 -0.61 -0.42 12.77
C ILE A 96 -0.15 -0.33 11.30
N GLN A 97 -0.97 -0.84 10.38
CA GLN A 97 -0.70 -0.76 8.95
C GLN A 97 -0.70 0.70 8.44
N ALA A 98 -1.64 1.53 8.91
CA ALA A 98 -1.69 2.94 8.55
C ALA A 98 -0.42 3.69 9.01
N VAL A 99 0.07 3.39 10.22
CA VAL A 99 1.34 3.94 10.74
C VAL A 99 2.54 3.49 9.89
N SER A 100 2.56 2.23 9.46
CA SER A 100 3.59 1.74 8.52
C SER A 100 3.56 2.52 7.20
N MET A 101 2.37 2.80 6.66
CA MET A 101 2.21 3.61 5.44
C MET A 101 2.62 5.07 5.65
N LEU A 102 2.26 5.68 6.79
CA LEU A 102 2.63 7.04 7.16
C LEU A 102 4.14 7.25 7.04
N VAL A 103 4.91 6.39 7.65
CA VAL A 103 6.36 6.50 7.68
C VAL A 103 6.99 5.90 6.42
N GLY A 104 6.59 4.68 6.03
CA GLY A 104 7.20 3.94 4.93
C GLY A 104 7.06 4.66 3.58
N ILE A 105 5.85 5.07 3.20
CA ILE A 105 5.59 5.76 1.94
C ILE A 105 6.16 7.19 1.99
N GLY A 106 5.97 7.90 3.13
CA GLY A 106 6.45 9.27 3.29
C GLY A 106 7.97 9.38 3.17
N ALA A 107 8.68 8.53 3.91
CA ALA A 107 10.14 8.51 3.88
C ALA A 107 10.67 7.98 2.53
N ASN A 108 10.03 6.96 1.94
CA ASN A 108 10.44 6.40 0.65
C ASN A 108 10.32 7.40 -0.50
N SER A 109 9.29 8.25 -0.51
CA SER A 109 9.16 9.31 -1.50
C SER A 109 10.31 10.31 -1.41
N LEU A 110 10.61 10.78 -0.19
CA LEU A 110 11.72 11.70 0.04
C LEU A 110 13.07 11.05 -0.27
N PHE A 111 13.25 9.80 0.10
CA PHE A 111 14.41 8.97 -0.21
C PHE A 111 14.66 8.91 -1.73
N SER A 112 13.64 8.57 -2.52
CA SER A 112 13.76 8.45 -3.97
C SER A 112 14.14 9.78 -4.63
N ILE A 113 13.58 10.90 -4.16
CA ILE A 113 13.90 12.24 -4.64
C ILE A 113 15.37 12.58 -4.34
N ARG A 114 15.83 12.37 -3.07
CA ARG A 114 17.22 12.66 -2.68
C ARG A 114 18.22 11.77 -3.37
N LEU A 115 17.82 10.53 -3.66
CA LEU A 115 18.62 9.59 -4.44
C LEU A 115 18.83 10.11 -5.88
N GLY A 116 17.78 10.64 -6.51
CA GLY A 116 17.85 11.31 -7.81
C GLY A 116 18.69 12.59 -7.79
N GLU A 117 18.69 13.35 -6.69
CA GLU A 117 19.54 14.51 -6.47
C GLU A 117 21.02 14.13 -6.20
N ARG A 118 21.35 12.83 -6.10
CA ARG A 118 22.68 12.30 -5.74
C ARG A 118 23.20 12.73 -4.37
N ARG A 119 22.29 12.97 -3.41
CA ARG A 119 22.60 13.39 -2.03
C ARG A 119 22.66 12.19 -1.10
N SER A 120 23.67 11.35 -1.25
CA SER A 120 23.81 10.08 -0.51
C SER A 120 23.75 10.22 1.02
N ASP A 121 24.32 11.30 1.59
CA ASP A 121 24.31 11.54 3.04
C ASP A 121 22.89 11.82 3.56
N GLU A 122 22.05 12.50 2.77
CA GLU A 122 20.63 12.74 3.14
C GLU A 122 19.80 11.47 3.00
N VAL A 123 20.10 10.64 2.01
CA VAL A 123 19.44 9.34 1.78
C VAL A 123 19.62 8.41 2.99
N GLU A 124 20.87 8.27 3.49
CA GLU A 124 21.15 7.45 4.69
C GLU A 124 20.45 8.02 5.94
N LYS A 125 20.38 9.35 6.09
CA LYS A 125 19.66 10.00 7.20
C LYS A 125 18.15 9.73 7.12
N ILE A 126 17.54 9.82 5.95
CA ILE A 126 16.10 9.52 5.75
C ILE A 126 15.81 8.08 6.12
N MET A 127 16.64 7.14 5.69
CA MET A 127 16.48 5.72 6.01
C MET A 127 16.60 5.47 7.52
N GLY A 128 17.60 6.08 8.20
CA GLY A 128 17.74 5.99 9.65
C GLY A 128 16.55 6.58 10.42
N HIS A 129 16.03 7.73 9.99
CA HIS A 129 14.81 8.33 10.56
C HIS A 129 13.59 7.44 10.35
N ALA A 130 13.42 6.88 9.13
CA ALA A 130 12.32 5.97 8.84
C ALA A 130 12.36 4.73 9.75
N PHE A 131 13.54 4.14 9.94
CA PHE A 131 13.72 3.02 10.84
C PHE A 131 13.32 3.38 12.29
N ALA A 132 13.80 4.52 12.79
CA ALA A 132 13.48 4.97 14.14
C ALA A 132 11.98 5.25 14.33
N LEU A 133 11.31 5.87 13.33
CA LEU A 133 9.89 6.16 13.39
C LEU A 133 9.03 4.89 13.22
N LEU A 134 9.43 3.95 12.34
CA LEU A 134 8.77 2.65 12.17
C LEU A 134 8.91 1.74 13.40
N PHE A 135 9.89 2.00 14.24
CA PHE A 135 10.00 1.37 15.55
C PHE A 135 9.17 2.11 16.61
N LEU A 136 9.38 3.43 16.73
CA LEU A 136 8.81 4.25 17.81
C LEU A 136 7.29 4.32 17.77
N PHE A 137 6.70 4.59 16.60
CA PHE A 137 5.24 4.77 16.51
C PHE A 137 4.47 3.47 16.80
N PRO A 138 4.80 2.32 16.22
CA PRO A 138 4.17 1.07 16.63
C PRO A 138 4.42 0.73 18.08
N ALA A 139 5.64 0.97 18.62
CA ALA A 139 5.92 0.73 20.03
C ALA A 139 5.00 1.55 20.96
N VAL A 140 4.76 2.82 20.63
CA VAL A 140 3.80 3.67 21.37
C VAL A 140 2.37 3.12 21.22
N CYS A 141 1.95 2.77 20.00
CA CYS A 141 0.63 2.18 19.78
C CYS A 141 0.45 0.87 20.55
N ILE A 142 1.45 0.00 20.53
CA ILE A 142 1.45 -1.27 21.28
C ILE A 142 1.31 -1.01 22.76
N THR A 143 2.11 -0.08 23.31
CA THR A 143 2.08 0.26 24.74
C THR A 143 0.69 0.76 25.15
N ILE A 144 0.09 1.66 24.36
CA ILE A 144 -1.27 2.16 24.59
C ILE A 144 -2.29 1.02 24.52
N CYS A 145 -2.24 0.20 23.46
CA CYS A 145 -3.15 -0.93 23.29
C CYS A 145 -3.01 -1.97 24.39
N MET A 146 -1.78 -2.23 24.90
CA MET A 146 -1.55 -3.18 26.00
C MET A 146 -2.09 -2.66 27.32
N ILE A 147 -1.89 -1.37 27.63
CA ILE A 147 -2.38 -0.75 28.89
C ILE A 147 -3.91 -0.68 28.88
N PHE A 148 -4.50 -0.30 27.75
CA PHE A 148 -5.94 -0.09 27.60
C PHE A 148 -6.66 -1.24 26.91
N MET A 149 -6.09 -2.46 26.91
CA MET A 149 -6.65 -3.59 26.16
C MET A 149 -8.08 -3.93 26.59
N GLU A 150 -8.33 -4.01 27.88
CA GLU A 150 -9.65 -4.34 28.41
C GLU A 150 -10.69 -3.24 28.09
N PRO A 151 -10.45 -1.94 28.36
CA PRO A 151 -11.33 -0.87 27.91
C PRO A 151 -11.56 -0.84 26.40
N ILE A 152 -10.52 -1.10 25.59
CA ILE A 152 -10.66 -1.14 24.12
C ILE A 152 -11.62 -2.25 23.71
N LEU A 153 -11.45 -3.46 24.24
CA LEU A 153 -12.27 -4.60 23.86
C LEU A 153 -13.68 -4.51 24.43
N ARG A 154 -13.86 -4.14 25.73
CA ARG A 154 -15.17 -4.13 26.39
C ARG A 154 -15.97 -2.87 26.14
N ASP A 155 -15.37 -1.68 26.31
CA ASP A 155 -16.11 -0.42 26.30
C ASP A 155 -16.22 0.17 24.90
N ILE A 156 -15.13 0.13 24.11
CA ILE A 156 -15.11 0.72 22.77
C ILE A 156 -15.64 -0.27 21.73
N MET A 157 -15.14 -1.52 21.70
CA MET A 157 -15.53 -2.53 20.72
C MET A 157 -16.75 -3.35 21.13
N LYS A 158 -17.21 -3.22 22.40
CA LYS A 158 -18.38 -3.90 22.97
C LYS A 158 -18.38 -5.41 22.75
N VAL A 159 -17.24 -6.02 22.96
CA VAL A 159 -17.05 -7.46 22.79
C VAL A 159 -17.82 -8.23 23.83
N SER A 160 -18.65 -9.21 23.43
CA SER A 160 -19.39 -10.07 24.36
C SER A 160 -18.44 -10.97 25.17
N ASP A 161 -18.90 -11.40 26.36
CA ASP A 161 -18.09 -12.25 27.24
C ASP A 161 -17.68 -13.59 26.59
N GLN A 162 -18.48 -14.09 25.65
CA GLN A 162 -18.17 -15.32 24.90
C GLN A 162 -17.03 -15.14 23.89
N ILE A 163 -16.92 -13.98 23.25
CA ILE A 163 -15.92 -13.66 22.24
C ILE A 163 -14.64 -13.09 22.87
N TYR A 164 -14.75 -12.45 24.04
CA TYR A 164 -13.66 -11.77 24.72
C TYR A 164 -12.38 -12.62 24.89
N PRO A 165 -12.43 -13.89 25.34
CA PRO A 165 -11.23 -14.69 25.50
C PRO A 165 -10.45 -14.87 24.18
N TYR A 166 -11.14 -15.04 23.07
CA TYR A 166 -10.52 -15.20 21.75
C TYR A 166 -9.92 -13.89 21.25
N ALA A 167 -10.67 -12.80 21.32
CA ALA A 167 -10.21 -11.48 20.90
C ALA A 167 -9.02 -11.00 21.74
N ASN A 168 -9.05 -11.19 23.06
CA ASN A 168 -7.97 -10.81 23.97
C ASN A 168 -6.69 -11.63 23.71
N SER A 169 -6.83 -12.95 23.55
CA SER A 169 -5.68 -13.83 23.25
C SER A 169 -5.03 -13.45 21.92
N TYR A 170 -5.84 -13.31 20.88
CA TYR A 170 -5.35 -12.94 19.54
C TYR A 170 -4.70 -11.55 19.54
N LEU A 171 -5.36 -10.54 20.09
CA LEU A 171 -4.84 -9.16 20.12
C LEU A 171 -3.52 -9.09 20.87
N ARG A 172 -3.43 -9.72 22.04
CA ARG A 172 -2.21 -9.73 22.86
C ARG A 172 -1.01 -10.31 22.10
N ILE A 173 -1.22 -11.43 21.42
CA ILE A 173 -0.16 -12.08 20.65
C ILE A 173 0.23 -11.20 19.47
N ILE A 174 -0.73 -10.71 18.68
CA ILE A 174 -0.46 -9.84 17.53
C ILE A 174 0.30 -8.58 17.92
N LEU A 175 -0.02 -7.98 19.07
CA LEU A 175 0.69 -6.78 19.55
C LEU A 175 2.18 -7.05 19.83
N TYR A 176 2.59 -8.24 20.27
CA TYR A 176 4.01 -8.59 20.44
C TYR A 176 4.77 -8.51 19.10
N GLY A 177 4.13 -8.85 17.99
CA GLY A 177 4.73 -8.80 16.66
C GLY A 177 4.48 -7.53 15.86
N ALA A 178 3.67 -6.61 16.37
CA ALA A 178 3.20 -5.45 15.61
C ALA A 178 4.34 -4.51 15.15
N ILE A 179 5.47 -4.48 15.86
CA ILE A 179 6.68 -3.79 15.39
C ILE A 179 7.18 -4.37 14.08
N PHE A 180 7.26 -5.69 13.97
CA PHE A 180 7.71 -6.36 12.74
C PHE A 180 6.71 -6.19 11.61
N ALA A 181 5.40 -6.21 11.96
CA ALA A 181 4.29 -5.95 11.03
C ALA A 181 4.37 -4.56 10.39
N ALA A 182 4.83 -3.56 11.12
CA ALA A 182 5.02 -2.20 10.61
C ALA A 182 6.37 -2.02 9.90
N MET A 183 7.46 -2.57 10.45
CA MET A 183 8.81 -2.35 9.94
C MET A 183 9.07 -3.08 8.63
N SER A 184 8.63 -4.34 8.51
CA SER A 184 8.90 -5.14 7.30
C SER A 184 8.32 -4.50 6.03
N PRO A 185 7.01 -4.20 5.91
CA PRO A 185 6.48 -3.54 4.73
C PRO A 185 7.00 -2.10 4.55
N GLY A 186 7.14 -1.34 5.65
CA GLY A 186 7.65 0.02 5.59
C GLY A 186 9.07 0.11 5.02
N LEU A 187 9.96 -0.78 5.43
CA LEU A 187 11.34 -0.82 4.93
C LEU A 187 11.46 -1.49 3.53
N THR A 188 10.53 -2.36 3.17
CA THR A 188 10.50 -3.01 1.85
C THR A 188 10.35 -2.00 0.70
N HIS A 189 9.71 -0.86 0.94
CA HIS A 189 9.65 0.23 -0.04
C HIS A 189 11.04 0.76 -0.41
N PHE A 190 11.97 0.85 0.55
CA PHE A 190 13.34 1.32 0.30
C PHE A 190 14.15 0.33 -0.54
N ILE A 191 13.98 -0.99 -0.35
CA ILE A 191 14.63 -2.03 -1.19
C ILE A 191 14.25 -1.82 -2.66
N ARG A 192 12.97 -1.54 -2.92
CA ARG A 192 12.48 -1.26 -4.27
C ARG A 192 13.09 0.01 -4.84
N SER A 193 13.16 1.07 -4.04
CA SER A 193 13.73 2.36 -4.45
C SER A 193 15.25 2.35 -4.59
N ASP A 194 15.93 1.40 -3.95
CA ASP A 194 17.36 1.12 -4.14
C ASP A 194 17.66 0.36 -5.46
N GLY A 195 16.61 0.09 -6.27
CA GLY A 195 16.75 -0.56 -7.58
C GLY A 195 16.60 -2.08 -7.57
N HIS A 196 16.13 -2.67 -6.46
CA HIS A 196 15.98 -4.12 -6.30
C HIS A 196 14.53 -4.58 -6.10
N PRO A 197 13.62 -4.35 -7.08
CA PRO A 197 12.21 -4.70 -6.96
C PRO A 197 11.95 -6.19 -6.78
N LYS A 198 12.79 -7.06 -7.35
CA LYS A 198 12.69 -8.52 -7.18
C LYS A 198 12.97 -8.95 -5.74
N THR A 199 13.94 -8.32 -5.07
CA THR A 199 14.23 -8.58 -3.66
C THR A 199 13.07 -8.11 -2.78
N SER A 200 12.47 -6.94 -3.08
CA SER A 200 11.25 -6.46 -2.42
C SER A 200 10.07 -7.45 -2.55
N MET A 201 9.92 -8.09 -3.69
CA MET A 201 8.94 -9.16 -3.90
C MET A 201 9.27 -10.40 -3.07
N LEU A 202 10.53 -10.83 -3.05
CA LEU A 202 10.97 -12.00 -2.28
C LEU A 202 10.69 -11.84 -0.78
N VAL A 203 10.86 -10.65 -0.20
CA VAL A 203 10.48 -10.38 1.20
C VAL A 203 9.01 -10.73 1.44
N GLN A 204 8.11 -10.32 0.54
CA GLN A 204 6.68 -10.56 0.66
C GLN A 204 6.36 -12.06 0.48
N ILE A 205 6.98 -12.72 -0.50
CA ILE A 205 6.81 -14.15 -0.75
C ILE A 205 7.27 -14.97 0.45
N VAL A 206 8.45 -14.68 1.00
CA VAL A 206 9.01 -15.39 2.17
C VAL A 206 8.04 -15.27 3.36
N GLY A 207 7.54 -14.06 3.65
CA GLY A 207 6.56 -13.87 4.71
C GLY A 207 5.28 -14.68 4.49
N ALA A 208 4.69 -14.58 3.29
CA ALA A 208 3.44 -15.26 2.97
C ALA A 208 3.59 -16.79 2.99
N VAL A 209 4.66 -17.34 2.40
CA VAL A 209 4.91 -18.79 2.40
C VAL A 209 5.16 -19.29 3.81
N THR A 210 5.92 -18.56 4.62
CA THR A 210 6.14 -18.93 6.03
C THR A 210 4.81 -18.98 6.79
N ASN A 211 3.94 -17.98 6.61
CA ASN A 211 2.62 -17.95 7.26
C ASN A 211 1.76 -19.16 6.82
N ILE A 212 1.61 -19.39 5.51
CA ILE A 212 0.83 -20.53 4.97
C ILE A 212 1.31 -21.88 5.49
N ILE A 213 2.63 -22.03 5.75
CA ILE A 213 3.20 -23.27 6.30
C ILE A 213 2.95 -23.37 7.80
N LEU A 214 3.10 -22.26 8.54
CA LEU A 214 3.01 -22.27 10.00
C LEU A 214 1.56 -22.31 10.50
N ASP A 215 0.60 -21.73 9.77
CA ASP A 215 -0.81 -21.73 10.16
C ASP A 215 -1.35 -23.14 10.44
N PRO A 216 -1.28 -24.11 9.51
CA PRO A 216 -1.80 -25.46 9.78
C PRO A 216 -1.05 -26.18 10.90
N ILE A 217 0.24 -25.92 11.05
CA ILE A 217 1.05 -26.53 12.12
C ILE A 217 0.57 -26.01 13.49
N PHE A 218 0.39 -24.70 13.64
CA PHE A 218 0.01 -24.13 14.93
C PHE A 218 -1.48 -24.30 15.23
N ILE A 219 -2.34 -24.18 14.22
CA ILE A 219 -3.80 -24.31 14.40
C ILE A 219 -4.19 -25.77 14.65
N PHE A 220 -3.75 -26.70 13.80
CA PHE A 220 -4.21 -28.09 13.84
C PHE A 220 -3.27 -29.03 14.59
N THR A 221 -1.94 -28.97 14.33
CA THR A 221 -1.01 -29.92 14.95
C THR A 221 -0.75 -29.60 16.42
N PHE A 222 -0.55 -28.32 16.76
CA PHE A 222 -0.37 -27.89 18.16
C PHE A 222 -1.68 -27.55 18.86
N ASN A 223 -2.83 -27.58 18.16
CA ASN A 223 -4.16 -27.28 18.70
C ASN A 223 -4.25 -25.91 19.40
N LEU A 224 -3.47 -24.91 18.94
CA LEU A 224 -3.46 -23.59 19.53
C LEU A 224 -4.64 -22.71 19.06
N GLY A 225 -5.42 -23.17 18.08
CA GLY A 225 -6.56 -22.42 17.55
C GLY A 225 -6.19 -21.01 17.06
N VAL A 226 -6.93 -20.01 17.49
CA VAL A 226 -6.71 -18.59 17.13
C VAL A 226 -5.33 -18.07 17.56
N ALA A 227 -4.85 -18.50 18.72
CA ALA A 227 -3.51 -18.14 19.19
C ALA A 227 -2.43 -18.69 18.26
N GLY A 228 -2.66 -19.87 17.67
CA GLY A 228 -1.77 -20.45 16.67
C GLY A 228 -1.63 -19.60 15.40
N ALA A 229 -2.76 -19.14 14.83
CA ALA A 229 -2.77 -18.21 13.70
C ALA A 229 -2.03 -16.88 14.02
N ALA A 230 -2.24 -16.34 15.22
CA ALA A 230 -1.54 -15.14 15.66
C ALA A 230 -0.03 -15.35 15.73
N TRP A 231 0.45 -16.47 16.29
CA TRP A 231 1.88 -16.81 16.34
C TRP A 231 2.48 -17.03 14.96
N ALA A 232 1.77 -17.74 14.06
CA ALA A 232 2.22 -17.93 12.68
C ALA A 232 2.40 -16.59 11.95
N THR A 233 1.44 -15.68 12.14
CA THR A 233 1.51 -14.31 11.58
C THR A 233 2.71 -13.54 12.10
N ILE A 234 2.97 -13.54 13.41
CA ILE A 234 4.12 -12.80 13.99
C ILE A 234 5.44 -13.37 13.50
N ILE A 235 5.58 -14.71 13.51
CA ILE A 235 6.83 -15.36 13.09
C ILE A 235 7.11 -15.09 11.62
N SER A 236 6.09 -15.12 10.76
CA SER A 236 6.25 -14.80 9.34
C SER A 236 6.67 -13.33 9.10
N GLN A 237 6.10 -12.40 9.87
CA GLN A 237 6.49 -10.99 9.83
C GLN A 237 7.90 -10.76 10.38
N PHE A 238 8.29 -11.47 11.44
CA PHE A 238 9.65 -11.44 11.98
C PHE A 238 10.67 -11.96 10.95
N ILE A 239 10.39 -13.08 10.29
CA ILE A 239 11.26 -13.63 9.24
C ILE A 239 11.38 -12.64 8.07
N SER A 240 10.28 -12.04 7.64
CA SER A 240 10.29 -10.97 6.63
C SER A 240 11.14 -9.77 7.06
N PHE A 241 11.03 -9.36 8.32
CA PHE A 241 11.83 -8.28 8.90
C PHE A 241 13.32 -8.63 8.91
N VAL A 242 13.69 -9.85 9.35
CA VAL A 242 15.09 -10.32 9.34
C VAL A 242 15.64 -10.32 7.91
N PHE A 243 14.85 -10.73 6.92
CA PHE A 243 15.25 -10.69 5.52
C PHE A 243 15.53 -9.24 5.05
N VAL A 244 14.67 -8.29 5.41
CA VAL A 244 14.87 -6.86 5.10
C VAL A 244 16.15 -6.32 5.75
N ILE A 245 16.38 -6.61 7.02
CA ILE A 245 17.61 -6.17 7.73
C ILE A 245 18.86 -6.81 7.12
N SER A 246 18.78 -8.09 6.77
CA SER A 246 19.87 -8.81 6.09
C SER A 246 20.23 -8.15 4.75
N TYR A 247 19.23 -7.67 3.99
CA TYR A 247 19.48 -6.93 2.76
C TYR A 247 20.27 -5.65 3.04
N PHE A 248 19.85 -4.81 3.99
CA PHE A 248 20.55 -3.55 4.31
C PHE A 248 21.91 -3.76 4.99
N SER A 249 22.16 -4.92 5.56
CA SER A 249 23.46 -5.32 6.12
C SER A 249 24.36 -5.98 5.08
N SER A 250 23.84 -6.34 3.91
CA SER A 250 24.57 -7.03 2.85
C SER A 250 25.40 -6.08 1.98
N LYS A 251 26.22 -6.67 1.10
CA LYS A 251 27.01 -5.95 0.09
C LYS A 251 26.18 -5.54 -1.14
N TRP A 252 24.91 -5.92 -1.20
CA TRP A 252 24.00 -5.69 -2.34
C TRP A 252 23.44 -4.28 -2.40
N THR A 253 23.50 -3.56 -1.29
CA THR A 253 23.12 -2.15 -1.20
C THR A 253 24.32 -1.26 -0.93
N ARG A 254 24.32 -0.05 -1.50
CA ARG A 254 25.29 1.00 -1.14
C ARG A 254 24.88 1.74 0.12
N LEU A 255 23.63 1.62 0.50
CA LEU A 255 23.01 2.33 1.60
C LEU A 255 23.29 1.53 2.87
N ARG A 256 24.10 2.09 3.75
CA ARG A 256 24.40 1.47 5.02
C ARG A 256 23.48 2.00 6.10
N PHE A 257 22.86 1.07 6.79
CA PHE A 257 22.16 1.37 8.01
C PHE A 257 23.18 1.82 9.08
N ARG A 258 23.07 3.09 9.50
CA ARG A 258 23.96 3.64 10.53
C ARG A 258 23.12 4.11 11.71
N ILE A 259 23.37 3.56 12.90
CA ILE A 259 22.70 3.93 14.15
C ILE A 259 22.81 5.45 14.42
N LYS A 260 23.92 6.08 14.00
CA LYS A 260 24.12 7.54 14.09
C LYS A 260 23.02 8.36 13.42
N HIS A 261 22.39 7.82 12.37
CA HIS A 261 21.32 8.48 11.59
C HIS A 261 19.92 8.26 12.15
N MET A 262 19.77 7.49 13.24
CA MET A 262 18.50 7.28 13.95
C MET A 262 18.12 8.46 14.86
N LYS A 263 19.04 9.41 15.12
CA LYS A 263 18.71 10.61 15.89
C LYS A 263 17.67 11.42 15.15
N LEU A 264 16.48 11.53 15.72
CA LEU A 264 15.35 12.22 15.10
C LEU A 264 15.60 13.72 15.01
N ASN A 265 15.36 14.27 13.83
CA ASN A 265 15.35 15.70 13.56
C ASN A 265 13.93 16.13 13.21
N ALA A 266 13.35 17.06 13.98
CA ALA A 266 11.97 17.50 13.82
C ALA A 266 11.64 17.98 12.40
N LYS A 267 12.55 18.68 11.72
CA LYS A 267 12.34 19.18 10.36
C LYS A 267 12.26 18.05 9.33
N LEU A 268 13.10 17.02 9.45
CA LEU A 268 13.09 15.86 8.56
C LEU A 268 11.89 14.97 8.86
N THR A 269 11.63 14.68 10.14
CA THR A 269 10.45 13.95 10.61
C THR A 269 9.17 14.61 10.10
N GLY A 270 9.02 15.92 10.25
CA GLY A 270 7.85 16.66 9.76
C GLY A 270 7.64 16.52 8.25
N LYS A 271 8.71 16.51 7.44
CA LYS A 271 8.61 16.27 5.98
C LYS A 271 8.16 14.84 5.66
N ILE A 272 8.70 13.83 6.36
CA ILE A 272 8.32 12.43 6.19
C ILE A 272 6.84 12.26 6.52
N LEU A 273 6.41 12.74 7.68
CA LEU A 273 5.02 12.63 8.12
C LEU A 273 4.05 13.39 7.22
N ALA A 274 4.44 14.58 6.75
CA ALA A 274 3.61 15.37 5.83
C ALA A 274 3.32 14.61 4.52
N ILE A 275 4.33 13.98 3.91
CA ILE A 275 4.15 13.21 2.68
C ILE A 275 3.34 11.92 2.94
N GLY A 276 3.62 11.24 4.04
CA GLY A 276 2.93 10.00 4.41
C GLY A 276 1.53 10.22 4.99
N PHE A 277 1.16 11.46 5.32
CA PHE A 277 -0.16 11.77 5.87
C PHE A 277 -1.30 11.40 4.91
N ALA A 278 -1.10 11.57 3.60
CA ALA A 278 -2.10 11.25 2.60
C ALA A 278 -2.52 9.76 2.60
N PRO A 279 -1.61 8.77 2.50
CA PRO A 279 -1.99 7.36 2.59
C PRO A 279 -2.47 6.96 3.99
N PHE A 280 -1.96 7.59 5.05
CA PHE A 280 -2.41 7.38 6.42
C PHE A 280 -3.88 7.75 6.61
N ILE A 281 -4.23 9.01 6.30
CA ILE A 281 -5.62 9.50 6.47
C ILE A 281 -6.59 8.79 5.51
N MET A 282 -6.11 8.34 4.34
CA MET A 282 -6.92 7.56 3.40
C MET A 282 -7.39 6.24 4.04
N GLN A 283 -6.56 5.58 4.85
CA GLN A 283 -6.92 4.34 5.52
C GLN A 283 -8.08 4.55 6.52
N PHE A 284 -8.04 5.65 7.28
CA PHE A 284 -9.15 6.03 8.17
C PHE A 284 -10.40 6.43 7.39
N ALA A 285 -10.22 7.18 6.30
CA ALA A 285 -11.33 7.58 5.45
C ALA A 285 -12.08 6.37 4.87
N MET A 286 -11.35 5.34 4.43
CA MET A 286 -11.97 4.10 3.93
C MET A 286 -12.80 3.40 5.01
N SER A 287 -12.33 3.34 6.26
CA SER A 287 -13.10 2.75 7.36
C SER A 287 -14.37 3.56 7.66
N LEU A 288 -14.26 4.89 7.75
CA LEU A 288 -15.41 5.77 7.98
C LEU A 288 -16.46 5.64 6.87
N VAL A 289 -16.00 5.66 5.62
CA VAL A 289 -16.87 5.49 4.44
C VAL A 289 -17.57 4.14 4.47
N GLY A 290 -16.86 3.06 4.85
CA GLY A 290 -17.45 1.73 4.96
C GLY A 290 -18.60 1.67 5.98
N VAL A 291 -18.39 2.27 7.15
CA VAL A 291 -19.44 2.34 8.20
C VAL A 291 -20.66 3.14 7.72
N LEU A 292 -20.43 4.33 7.16
CA LEU A 292 -21.52 5.18 6.65
C LEU A 292 -22.26 4.50 5.49
N GLN A 293 -21.56 3.87 4.60
CA GLN A 293 -22.14 3.17 3.46
C GLN A 293 -23.00 1.98 3.92
N ASN A 294 -22.51 1.17 4.84
CA ASN A 294 -23.30 0.06 5.39
C ASN A 294 -24.56 0.56 6.08
N ALA A 295 -24.48 1.63 6.86
CA ALA A 295 -25.64 2.23 7.52
C ALA A 295 -26.70 2.72 6.49
N VAL A 296 -26.25 3.39 5.42
CA VAL A 296 -27.15 3.89 4.36
C VAL A 296 -27.76 2.73 3.57
N ILE A 297 -27.02 1.67 3.28
CA ILE A 297 -27.54 0.48 2.57
C ILE A 297 -28.63 -0.20 3.41
N LEU A 298 -28.36 -0.45 4.70
CA LEU A 298 -29.30 -1.08 5.60
C LEU A 298 -30.59 -0.26 5.75
N GLN A 299 -30.46 1.06 5.79
CA GLN A 299 -31.61 1.97 5.87
C GLN A 299 -32.55 1.87 4.66
N TYR A 300 -32.01 1.63 3.44
CA TYR A 300 -32.81 1.71 2.21
C TYR A 300 -33.17 0.36 1.58
N SER A 301 -32.43 -0.70 1.86
CA SER A 301 -32.62 -1.98 1.13
C SER A 301 -32.30 -3.25 1.93
N GLY A 302 -31.90 -3.12 3.21
CA GLY A 302 -31.71 -4.25 4.12
C GLY A 302 -30.48 -5.10 3.82
N ASP A 303 -30.47 -6.34 4.37
CA ASP A 303 -29.32 -7.24 4.41
C ASP A 303 -28.92 -7.79 3.04
N GLU A 304 -29.87 -7.99 2.13
CA GLU A 304 -29.62 -8.51 0.79
C GLU A 304 -28.75 -7.56 -0.02
N ALA A 305 -29.01 -6.25 0.04
CA ALA A 305 -28.19 -5.23 -0.63
C ALA A 305 -26.81 -5.10 0.01
N LEU A 306 -26.71 -5.28 1.33
CA LEU A 306 -25.41 -5.31 2.02
C LEU A 306 -24.57 -6.50 1.56
N THR A 307 -25.19 -7.68 1.38
CA THR A 307 -24.53 -8.87 0.86
C THR A 307 -24.06 -8.67 -0.59
N ALA A 308 -24.93 -8.11 -1.46
CA ALA A 308 -24.58 -7.77 -2.83
C ALA A 308 -23.38 -6.79 -2.91
N MET A 309 -23.34 -5.79 -2.03
CA MET A 309 -22.23 -4.85 -1.94
C MET A 309 -20.93 -5.52 -1.43
N THR A 310 -21.02 -6.47 -0.52
CA THR A 310 -19.86 -7.24 -0.03
C THR A 310 -19.25 -8.07 -1.16
N ILE A 311 -20.08 -8.69 -2.00
CA ILE A 311 -19.64 -9.41 -3.19
C ILE A 311 -18.96 -8.46 -4.18
N PHE A 312 -19.55 -7.28 -4.42
CA PHE A 312 -18.93 -6.25 -5.25
C PHE A 312 -17.55 -5.85 -4.74
N PHE A 313 -17.36 -5.62 -3.43
CA PHE A 313 -16.04 -5.29 -2.88
C PHE A 313 -15.03 -6.42 -3.04
N SER A 314 -15.48 -7.66 -3.01
CA SER A 314 -14.62 -8.82 -3.27
C SER A 314 -14.11 -8.82 -4.73
N VAL A 315 -15.01 -8.57 -5.69
CA VAL A 315 -14.66 -8.40 -7.11
C VAL A 315 -13.72 -7.20 -7.30
N LEU A 316 -14.04 -6.07 -6.68
CA LEU A 316 -13.25 -4.84 -6.75
C LEU A 316 -11.81 -5.07 -6.25
N THR A 317 -11.63 -5.81 -5.15
CA THR A 317 -10.32 -6.11 -4.58
C THR A 317 -9.41 -6.81 -5.58
N VAL A 318 -9.92 -7.81 -6.30
CA VAL A 318 -9.16 -8.54 -7.32
C VAL A 318 -8.69 -7.61 -8.44
N ILE A 319 -9.54 -6.67 -8.87
CA ILE A 319 -9.23 -5.74 -9.97
C ILE A 319 -8.25 -4.65 -9.51
N ILE A 320 -8.35 -4.17 -8.27
CA ILE A 320 -7.51 -3.06 -7.76
C ILE A 320 -6.08 -3.53 -7.39
N MET A 321 -5.87 -4.77 -6.99
CA MET A 321 -4.54 -5.25 -6.58
C MET A 321 -3.43 -5.03 -7.61
N PRO A 322 -3.61 -5.35 -8.91
CA PRO A 322 -2.61 -5.03 -9.92
C PRO A 322 -2.30 -3.53 -10.03
N LEU A 323 -3.30 -2.66 -9.84
CA LEU A 323 -3.13 -1.21 -9.90
C LEU A 323 -2.24 -0.72 -8.75
N MET A 324 -2.46 -1.25 -7.54
CA MET A 324 -1.61 -0.95 -6.39
C MET A 324 -0.16 -1.36 -6.65
N GLY A 325 0.05 -2.52 -7.28
CA GLY A 325 1.38 -2.98 -7.68
C GLY A 325 2.05 -2.04 -8.72
N ILE A 326 1.30 -1.60 -9.74
CA ILE A 326 1.78 -0.63 -10.73
C ILE A 326 2.18 0.67 -10.03
N GLY A 327 1.35 1.16 -9.12
CA GLY A 327 1.62 2.38 -8.38
C GLY A 327 2.86 2.30 -7.50
N GLN A 328 3.04 1.19 -6.78
CA GLN A 328 4.23 0.94 -5.97
C GLN A 328 5.51 0.82 -6.83
N GLY A 329 5.41 0.25 -8.03
CA GLY A 329 6.53 0.19 -8.99
C GLY A 329 6.87 1.55 -9.59
N THR A 330 5.86 2.37 -9.83
CA THR A 330 5.99 3.71 -10.43
C THR A 330 6.62 4.73 -9.49
N GLN A 331 6.33 4.66 -8.20
CA GLN A 331 6.72 5.63 -7.18
C GLN A 331 8.24 5.91 -7.15
N PRO A 332 9.14 4.92 -7.06
CA PRO A 332 10.59 5.16 -7.07
C PRO A 332 11.09 5.73 -8.38
N ILE A 333 10.51 5.32 -9.52
CA ILE A 333 10.91 5.82 -10.84
C ILE A 333 10.57 7.31 -10.98
N ILE A 334 9.38 7.71 -10.57
CA ILE A 334 8.94 9.11 -10.58
C ILE A 334 9.78 9.93 -9.61
N GLY A 335 9.94 9.49 -8.34
CA GLY A 335 10.69 10.20 -7.31
C GLY A 335 12.13 10.45 -7.70
N TYR A 336 12.84 9.42 -8.17
CA TYR A 336 14.23 9.53 -8.63
C TYR A 336 14.38 10.51 -9.80
N ASN A 337 13.60 10.33 -10.89
CA ASN A 337 13.70 11.18 -12.07
C ASN A 337 13.25 12.62 -11.79
N TYR A 338 12.34 12.83 -10.82
CA TYR A 338 11.96 14.17 -10.36
C TYR A 338 13.14 14.85 -9.63
N GLY A 339 13.79 14.15 -8.69
CA GLY A 339 14.98 14.63 -8.01
C GLY A 339 16.14 14.94 -8.97
N ALA A 340 16.32 14.10 -10.01
CA ALA A 340 17.28 14.32 -11.07
C ALA A 340 16.88 15.42 -12.09
N LYS A 341 15.75 16.13 -11.88
CA LYS A 341 15.18 17.15 -12.77
C LYS A 341 14.87 16.63 -14.20
N GLN A 342 14.74 15.34 -14.38
CA GLN A 342 14.43 14.69 -15.65
C GLN A 342 12.91 14.67 -15.92
N TYR A 343 12.27 15.83 -15.95
CA TYR A 343 10.81 15.99 -16.06
C TYR A 343 10.19 15.28 -17.29
N GLY A 344 10.95 15.14 -18.36
CA GLY A 344 10.52 14.39 -19.56
C GLY A 344 10.30 12.91 -19.26
N ARG A 345 11.21 12.29 -18.48
CA ARG A 345 11.11 10.90 -18.05
C ARG A 345 9.97 10.72 -17.03
N VAL A 346 9.78 11.68 -16.12
CA VAL A 346 8.66 11.68 -15.17
C VAL A 346 7.32 11.68 -15.91
N LYS A 347 7.12 12.57 -16.90
CA LYS A 347 5.91 12.61 -17.73
C LYS A 347 5.66 11.31 -18.47
N LYS A 348 6.73 10.74 -19.07
CA LYS A 348 6.65 9.47 -19.80
C LYS A 348 6.30 8.32 -18.86
N CYS A 349 6.88 8.27 -17.65
CA CYS A 349 6.58 7.28 -16.63
C CYS A 349 5.11 7.38 -16.20
N PHE A 350 4.64 8.58 -15.85
CA PHE A 350 3.23 8.81 -15.50
C PHE A 350 2.28 8.37 -16.62
N LYS A 351 2.56 8.76 -17.88
CA LYS A 351 1.73 8.37 -19.03
C LYS A 351 1.64 6.85 -19.17
N TYR A 352 2.77 6.14 -19.09
CA TYR A 352 2.79 4.68 -19.24
C TYR A 352 2.09 3.97 -18.08
N SER A 353 2.29 4.42 -16.83
CA SER A 353 1.60 3.88 -15.67
C SER A 353 0.09 4.13 -15.74
N TYR A 354 -0.32 5.34 -16.14
CA TYR A 354 -1.71 5.68 -16.35
C TYR A 354 -2.35 4.77 -17.42
N LEU A 355 -1.70 4.59 -18.58
CA LEU A 355 -2.20 3.71 -19.63
C LEU A 355 -2.27 2.24 -19.19
N ALA A 356 -1.28 1.77 -18.44
CA ALA A 356 -1.29 0.41 -17.90
C ALA A 356 -2.44 0.20 -16.91
N CYS A 357 -2.67 1.15 -16.00
CA CYS A 357 -3.79 1.11 -15.07
C CYS A 357 -5.14 1.21 -15.78
N THR A 358 -5.25 2.09 -16.79
CA THR A 358 -6.46 2.20 -17.62
C THR A 358 -6.72 0.89 -18.36
N GLY A 359 -5.69 0.23 -18.89
CA GLY A 359 -5.82 -1.08 -19.55
C GLY A 359 -6.38 -2.16 -18.60
N VAL A 360 -5.83 -2.27 -17.38
CA VAL A 360 -6.33 -3.21 -16.37
C VAL A 360 -7.77 -2.90 -15.98
N LEU A 361 -8.09 -1.63 -15.73
CA LEU A 361 -9.44 -1.21 -15.35
C LEU A 361 -10.42 -1.38 -16.50
N SER A 362 -10.02 -1.15 -17.76
CA SER A 362 -10.87 -1.38 -18.92
C SER A 362 -11.15 -2.87 -19.12
N ALA A 363 -10.16 -3.73 -18.90
CA ALA A 363 -10.38 -5.18 -18.90
C ALA A 363 -11.35 -5.59 -17.78
N GLY A 364 -11.17 -5.08 -16.56
CA GLY A 364 -12.10 -5.28 -15.44
C GLY A 364 -13.51 -4.76 -15.76
N PHE A 365 -13.62 -3.58 -16.36
CA PHE A 365 -14.88 -3.01 -16.84
C PHE A 365 -15.58 -3.93 -17.85
N ILE A 366 -14.87 -4.41 -18.87
CA ILE A 366 -15.44 -5.32 -19.86
C ILE A 366 -16.00 -6.57 -19.18
N VAL A 367 -15.22 -7.21 -18.31
CA VAL A 367 -15.66 -8.43 -17.60
C VAL A 367 -16.89 -8.15 -16.72
N THR A 368 -16.89 -7.06 -15.96
CA THR A 368 -17.98 -6.72 -15.03
C THR A 368 -19.25 -6.25 -15.76
N GLN A 369 -19.15 -5.65 -16.93
CA GLN A 369 -20.32 -5.22 -17.71
C GLN A 369 -20.93 -6.37 -18.52
N PHE A 370 -20.11 -7.19 -19.17
CA PHE A 370 -20.60 -8.23 -20.07
C PHE A 370 -20.81 -9.59 -19.40
N ALA A 371 -20.07 -9.87 -18.32
CA ALA A 371 -20.15 -11.11 -17.57
C ALA A 371 -20.31 -10.91 -16.03
N PRO A 372 -21.26 -10.05 -15.56
CA PRO A 372 -21.42 -9.81 -14.12
C PRO A 372 -21.84 -11.05 -13.35
N GLY A 373 -22.60 -11.94 -13.99
CA GLY A 373 -23.00 -13.23 -13.41
C GLY A 373 -21.81 -14.15 -13.14
N PHE A 374 -20.79 -14.15 -13.98
CA PHE A 374 -19.53 -14.85 -13.73
C PHE A 374 -18.80 -14.24 -12.53
N CYS A 375 -18.68 -12.90 -12.47
CA CYS A 375 -18.06 -12.23 -11.33
C CYS A 375 -18.79 -12.54 -10.01
N PHE A 376 -20.13 -12.59 -10.04
CA PHE A 376 -20.93 -12.91 -8.87
C PHE A 376 -20.73 -14.38 -8.43
N SER A 377 -20.75 -15.32 -9.40
CA SER A 377 -20.62 -16.76 -9.12
C SER A 377 -19.26 -17.18 -8.55
N LEU A 378 -18.24 -16.32 -8.64
CA LEU A 378 -16.95 -16.55 -7.96
C LEU A 378 -17.06 -16.45 -6.43
N PHE A 379 -18.08 -15.76 -5.92
CA PHE A 379 -18.22 -15.46 -4.49
C PHE A 379 -19.55 -15.96 -3.88
N SER A 380 -20.56 -16.28 -4.70
CA SER A 380 -21.85 -16.78 -4.23
C SER A 380 -22.48 -17.72 -5.24
N ASN A 381 -23.09 -18.80 -4.72
CA ASN A 381 -23.87 -19.77 -5.53
C ASN A 381 -25.35 -19.45 -5.56
N ASP A 382 -25.78 -18.29 -5.04
CA ASP A 382 -27.17 -17.89 -5.05
C ASP A 382 -27.69 -17.66 -6.48
N THR A 383 -28.91 -18.12 -6.76
CA THR A 383 -29.57 -18.04 -8.07
C THR A 383 -30.81 -17.16 -8.05
N GLY A 384 -31.19 -16.63 -6.88
CA GLY A 384 -32.41 -15.83 -6.67
C GLY A 384 -32.21 -14.34 -6.84
N SER A 385 -32.98 -13.56 -6.08
CA SER A 385 -33.01 -12.09 -6.09
C SER A 385 -31.64 -11.46 -5.75
N LEU A 386 -30.88 -12.08 -4.85
CA LEU A 386 -29.54 -11.64 -4.50
C LEU A 386 -28.61 -11.62 -5.72
N ARG A 387 -28.72 -12.61 -6.61
CA ARG A 387 -27.92 -12.65 -7.84
C ARG A 387 -28.25 -11.49 -8.77
N GLU A 388 -29.53 -11.20 -8.98
CA GLU A 388 -29.95 -10.08 -9.83
C GLU A 388 -29.48 -8.76 -9.27
N LEU A 389 -29.67 -8.55 -7.97
CA LEU A 389 -29.22 -7.35 -7.28
C LEU A 389 -27.68 -7.23 -7.29
N GLY A 390 -26.96 -8.32 -7.09
CA GLY A 390 -25.51 -8.37 -7.13
C GLY A 390 -24.94 -8.05 -8.52
N MET A 391 -25.53 -8.59 -9.57
CA MET A 391 -25.15 -8.28 -10.95
C MET A 391 -25.39 -6.81 -11.29
N LEU A 392 -26.53 -6.25 -10.86
CA LEU A 392 -26.84 -4.84 -11.03
C LEU A 392 -25.86 -3.93 -10.27
N THR A 393 -25.58 -4.27 -9.01
CA THR A 393 -24.59 -3.58 -8.18
C THR A 393 -23.22 -3.56 -8.84
N ILE A 394 -22.73 -4.71 -9.30
CA ILE A 394 -21.46 -4.83 -10.00
C ILE A 394 -21.46 -3.93 -11.25
N ARG A 395 -22.47 -3.99 -12.10
CA ARG A 395 -22.55 -3.17 -13.33
C ARG A 395 -22.52 -1.68 -13.04
N ILE A 396 -23.38 -1.20 -12.15
CA ILE A 396 -23.45 0.25 -11.86
C ILE A 396 -22.16 0.73 -11.22
N CYS A 397 -21.68 0.08 -10.15
CA CYS A 397 -20.51 0.54 -9.40
C CYS A 397 -19.21 0.49 -10.21
N THR A 398 -19.12 -0.37 -11.25
CA THR A 398 -17.92 -0.47 -12.10
C THR A 398 -18.00 0.37 -13.39
N SER A 399 -19.11 1.08 -13.62
CA SER A 399 -19.34 1.80 -14.89
C SER A 399 -18.30 2.88 -15.21
N ALA A 400 -17.66 3.48 -14.20
CA ALA A 400 -16.61 4.49 -14.36
C ALA A 400 -15.17 3.93 -14.25
N PHE A 401 -14.97 2.62 -14.19
CA PHE A 401 -13.65 2.01 -13.98
C PHE A 401 -12.52 2.54 -14.87
N PRO A 402 -12.68 2.70 -16.19
CA PRO A 402 -11.59 3.21 -17.03
C PRO A 402 -11.07 4.59 -16.60
N ILE A 403 -11.92 5.39 -15.95
CA ILE A 403 -11.61 6.77 -15.55
C ILE A 403 -10.88 6.82 -14.21
N ILE A 404 -11.08 5.83 -13.33
CA ILE A 404 -10.49 5.77 -11.98
C ILE A 404 -8.95 5.82 -12.03
N ALA A 405 -8.32 5.30 -13.08
CA ALA A 405 -6.87 5.29 -13.25
C ALA A 405 -6.25 6.69 -13.07
N MET A 406 -6.91 7.75 -13.53
CA MET A 406 -6.42 9.12 -13.39
C MET A 406 -6.37 9.56 -11.92
N GLN A 407 -7.39 9.22 -11.14
CA GLN A 407 -7.46 9.57 -9.72
C GLN A 407 -6.39 8.80 -8.93
N MET A 408 -6.28 7.48 -9.13
CA MET A 408 -5.33 6.65 -8.39
C MET A 408 -3.89 7.04 -8.70
N MET A 409 -3.54 7.18 -9.98
CA MET A 409 -2.20 7.57 -10.39
C MET A 409 -1.88 9.02 -10.03
N GLY A 410 -2.88 9.92 -10.04
CA GLY A 410 -2.72 11.32 -9.65
C GLY A 410 -2.30 11.47 -8.18
N GLY A 411 -2.98 10.80 -7.26
CA GLY A 411 -2.62 10.80 -5.83
C GLY A 411 -1.21 10.29 -5.58
N GLN A 412 -0.87 9.12 -6.17
CA GLN A 412 0.46 8.51 -6.04
C GLN A 412 1.56 9.35 -6.69
N PHE A 413 1.27 10.01 -7.82
CA PHE A 413 2.19 10.91 -8.48
C PHE A 413 2.61 12.08 -7.59
N PHE A 414 1.65 12.77 -6.96
CA PHE A 414 1.97 13.91 -6.08
C PHE A 414 2.69 13.46 -4.80
N GLN A 415 2.41 12.28 -4.29
CA GLN A 415 3.19 11.66 -3.21
C GLN A 415 4.63 11.41 -3.66
N ALA A 416 4.83 10.82 -4.84
CA ALA A 416 6.16 10.48 -5.37
C ALA A 416 7.05 11.71 -5.63
N ILE A 417 6.47 12.86 -6.03
CA ILE A 417 7.20 14.12 -6.22
C ILE A 417 7.31 14.96 -4.95
N GLY A 418 6.87 14.45 -3.79
CA GLY A 418 6.99 15.11 -2.50
C GLY A 418 6.08 16.32 -2.32
N LYS A 419 4.90 16.35 -2.94
CA LYS A 419 3.87 17.39 -2.79
C LYS A 419 2.71 16.88 -1.91
N PRO A 420 2.83 16.98 -0.57
CA PRO A 420 1.92 16.31 0.36
C PRO A 420 0.49 16.84 0.28
N VAL A 421 0.31 18.16 0.16
CA VAL A 421 -1.03 18.77 0.15
C VAL A 421 -1.84 18.31 -1.06
N GLN A 422 -1.22 18.35 -2.26
CA GLN A 422 -1.88 17.89 -3.49
C GLN A 422 -2.17 16.39 -3.43
N GLY A 423 -1.22 15.59 -2.93
CA GLY A 423 -1.40 14.16 -2.73
C GLY A 423 -2.56 13.85 -1.78
N ALA A 424 -2.67 14.57 -0.65
CA ALA A 424 -3.74 14.41 0.32
C ALA A 424 -5.10 14.80 -0.28
N ILE A 425 -5.21 15.96 -0.91
CA ILE A 425 -6.45 16.41 -1.56
C ILE A 425 -6.94 15.38 -2.58
N LEU A 426 -6.06 14.89 -3.46
CA LEU A 426 -6.45 13.92 -4.47
C LEU A 426 -6.78 12.54 -3.90
N SER A 427 -6.05 12.10 -2.86
CA SER A 427 -6.36 10.82 -2.20
C SER A 427 -7.70 10.86 -1.47
N LEU A 428 -8.03 11.99 -0.82
CA LEU A 428 -9.27 12.14 -0.06
C LEU A 428 -10.46 12.56 -0.93
N SER A 429 -10.21 13.15 -2.11
CA SER A 429 -11.28 13.68 -2.96
C SER A 429 -12.30 12.61 -3.31
N ARG A 430 -11.87 11.41 -3.67
CA ARG A 430 -12.74 10.30 -4.01
C ARG A 430 -13.59 9.85 -2.82
N GLN A 431 -12.99 9.64 -1.66
CA GLN A 431 -13.63 9.00 -0.52
C GLN A 431 -14.48 9.99 0.31
N ILE A 432 -13.93 11.17 0.62
CA ILE A 432 -14.57 12.11 1.53
C ILE A 432 -15.29 13.22 0.76
N ILE A 433 -14.60 13.88 -0.19
CA ILE A 433 -15.10 15.11 -0.80
C ILE A 433 -16.26 14.81 -1.75
N PHE A 434 -16.17 13.71 -2.51
CA PHE A 434 -17.20 13.40 -3.51
C PHE A 434 -18.07 12.21 -3.13
N PHE A 435 -17.52 11.13 -2.55
CA PHE A 435 -18.31 9.93 -2.27
C PHE A 435 -19.31 10.14 -1.13
N ILE A 436 -18.89 10.68 0.02
CA ILE A 436 -19.80 10.87 1.16
C ILE A 436 -20.99 11.79 0.78
N PRO A 437 -20.79 12.98 0.18
CA PRO A 437 -21.92 13.79 -0.27
C PRO A 437 -22.80 13.07 -1.29
N SER A 438 -22.22 12.35 -2.27
CA SER A 438 -22.99 11.59 -3.24
C SER A 438 -23.79 10.47 -2.60
N LEU A 439 -23.20 9.74 -1.63
CA LEU A 439 -23.84 8.67 -0.87
C LEU A 439 -25.06 9.15 -0.07
N LEU A 440 -25.00 10.36 0.48
CA LEU A 440 -26.09 10.93 1.27
C LEU A 440 -27.16 11.60 0.38
N PHE A 441 -26.75 12.28 -0.69
CA PHE A 441 -27.65 13.08 -1.51
C PHE A 441 -28.37 12.26 -2.61
N LEU A 442 -27.64 11.37 -3.32
CA LEU A 442 -28.23 10.65 -4.48
C LEU A 442 -29.39 9.72 -4.10
N PRO A 443 -29.39 8.98 -2.98
CA PRO A 443 -30.56 8.18 -2.59
C PRO A 443 -31.83 9.02 -2.39
N ILE A 444 -31.68 10.24 -1.87
CA ILE A 444 -32.79 11.17 -1.70
C ILE A 444 -33.28 11.63 -3.07
N LEU A 445 -32.38 12.05 -3.94
CA LEU A 445 -32.68 12.48 -5.31
C LEU A 445 -33.39 11.37 -6.11
N PHE A 446 -32.89 10.13 -6.05
CA PHE A 446 -33.51 9.00 -6.74
C PHE A 446 -34.91 8.70 -6.18
N GLY A 447 -35.13 8.82 -4.87
CA GLY A 447 -36.45 8.70 -4.28
C GLY A 447 -37.44 9.78 -4.76
N VAL A 448 -36.98 11.02 -4.94
CA VAL A 448 -37.83 12.12 -5.48
C VAL A 448 -38.25 11.89 -6.93
N ILE A 449 -37.37 11.31 -7.75
CA ILE A 449 -37.66 11.00 -9.18
C ILE A 449 -38.38 9.65 -9.37
N GLY A 450 -38.78 8.99 -8.26
CA GLY A 450 -39.55 7.73 -8.31
C GLY A 450 -38.72 6.48 -8.57
N LEU A 451 -37.38 6.54 -8.45
CA LEU A 451 -36.51 5.39 -8.60
C LEU A 451 -36.15 4.80 -7.21
N PRO A 452 -35.79 3.51 -7.13
CA PRO A 452 -35.35 2.90 -5.89
C PRO A 452 -34.15 3.65 -5.29
N ARG A 453 -34.24 4.04 -4.04
CA ARG A 453 -33.18 4.84 -3.34
C ARG A 453 -31.83 4.14 -3.32
N ILE A 454 -31.80 2.81 -3.30
CA ILE A 454 -30.56 2.01 -3.34
C ILE A 454 -29.75 2.26 -4.60
N TYR A 455 -30.37 2.57 -5.73
CA TYR A 455 -29.63 2.92 -6.96
C TYR A 455 -28.81 4.19 -6.78
N GLY A 456 -29.30 5.15 -5.97
CA GLY A 456 -28.53 6.33 -5.60
C GLY A 456 -27.24 5.98 -4.86
N VAL A 457 -27.26 4.95 -3.99
CA VAL A 457 -26.05 4.43 -3.34
C VAL A 457 -25.07 3.87 -4.37
N TYR A 458 -25.55 3.08 -5.32
CA TYR A 458 -24.70 2.48 -6.35
C TYR A 458 -24.10 3.53 -7.30
N TRP A 459 -24.89 4.51 -7.71
CA TRP A 459 -24.44 5.62 -8.56
C TRP A 459 -23.49 6.59 -7.86
N ALA A 460 -23.41 6.58 -6.52
CA ALA A 460 -22.43 7.36 -5.79
C ALA A 460 -20.98 6.98 -6.16
N PHE A 461 -20.71 5.71 -6.52
CA PHE A 461 -19.38 5.26 -6.96
C PHE A 461 -18.95 5.92 -8.27
N PRO A 462 -19.65 5.71 -9.41
CA PRO A 462 -19.19 6.28 -10.67
C PRO A 462 -19.18 7.80 -10.68
N ILE A 463 -20.10 8.47 -9.98
CA ILE A 463 -20.12 9.93 -9.90
C ILE A 463 -18.90 10.45 -9.12
N SER A 464 -18.59 9.87 -7.96
CA SER A 464 -17.40 10.25 -7.21
C SER A 464 -16.10 9.95 -7.96
N ASP A 465 -16.07 8.85 -8.70
CA ASP A 465 -14.93 8.47 -9.55
C ASP A 465 -14.71 9.48 -10.68
N LEU A 466 -15.77 9.90 -11.36
CA LEU A 466 -15.71 10.89 -12.44
C LEU A 466 -15.22 12.26 -11.92
N LEU A 467 -15.79 12.73 -10.81
CA LEU A 467 -15.45 14.02 -10.21
C LEU A 467 -13.99 14.03 -9.71
N SER A 468 -13.57 12.96 -9.02
CA SER A 468 -12.20 12.84 -8.51
C SER A 468 -11.16 12.66 -9.62
N ALA A 469 -11.48 11.94 -10.68
CA ALA A 469 -10.63 11.80 -11.86
C ALA A 469 -10.46 13.14 -12.59
N THR A 470 -11.56 13.90 -12.74
CA THR A 470 -11.52 15.24 -13.33
C THR A 470 -10.63 16.19 -12.52
N LEU A 471 -10.81 16.20 -11.20
CA LEU A 471 -9.97 16.99 -10.30
C LEU A 471 -8.49 16.60 -10.44
N SER A 472 -8.19 15.30 -10.45
CA SER A 472 -6.83 14.77 -10.63
C SER A 472 -6.23 15.20 -11.96
N GLY A 473 -7.00 15.15 -13.04
CA GLY A 473 -6.59 15.61 -14.37
C GLY A 473 -6.20 17.08 -14.38
N ILE A 474 -7.00 17.95 -13.72
CA ILE A 474 -6.71 19.39 -13.59
C ILE A 474 -5.39 19.62 -12.84
N PHE A 475 -5.16 18.94 -11.71
CA PHE A 475 -3.93 19.07 -10.94
C PHE A 475 -2.69 18.61 -11.73
N ILE A 476 -2.77 17.47 -12.40
CA ILE A 476 -1.69 16.94 -13.25
C ILE A 476 -1.40 17.89 -14.42
N TYR A 477 -2.43 18.38 -15.09
CA TYR A 477 -2.26 19.34 -16.20
C TYR A 477 -1.55 20.63 -15.74
N ARG A 478 -1.96 21.21 -14.61
CA ARG A 478 -1.33 22.40 -14.01
C ARG A 478 0.13 22.11 -13.67
N GLU A 479 0.43 20.97 -13.05
CA GLU A 479 1.80 20.60 -12.69
C GLU A 479 2.69 20.47 -13.92
N PHE A 480 2.22 19.77 -14.96
CA PHE A 480 2.98 19.62 -16.19
C PHE A 480 3.15 20.93 -16.97
N SER A 481 2.18 21.84 -16.89
CA SER A 481 2.28 23.18 -17.47
C SER A 481 3.35 24.02 -16.76
N ASN A 482 3.40 23.96 -15.42
CA ASN A 482 4.44 24.64 -14.64
C ASN A 482 5.84 24.17 -15.02
N TRP A 483 6.06 22.88 -15.25
CA TRP A 483 7.36 22.37 -15.69
C TRP A 483 7.77 22.84 -17.09
N LYS A 484 6.80 23.09 -17.99
CA LYS A 484 7.11 23.71 -19.30
C LYS A 484 7.61 25.14 -19.13
N LYS A 485 7.03 25.93 -18.21
CA LYS A 485 7.44 27.31 -17.93
C LYS A 485 8.85 27.36 -17.30
N ILE A 486 9.17 26.45 -16.37
CA ILE A 486 10.50 26.35 -15.77
C ILE A 486 11.56 26.07 -16.84
N LYS A 487 11.33 25.08 -17.71
CA LYS A 487 12.26 24.75 -18.81
C LYS A 487 12.45 25.90 -19.82
N LYS A 488 11.45 26.75 -20.01
CA LYS A 488 11.57 27.91 -20.90
C LYS A 488 12.47 28.98 -20.27
N LYS A 489 12.29 29.26 -18.96
CA LYS A 489 13.13 30.21 -18.21
C LYS A 489 14.60 29.74 -18.05
N GLU A 490 14.88 28.45 -18.03
CA GLU A 490 16.24 27.91 -17.96
C GLU A 490 16.99 27.97 -19.34
N LYS A 491 16.26 28.22 -20.42
CA LYS A 491 16.81 28.37 -21.77
C LYS A 491 16.98 29.84 -22.22
N GLU A 492 16.27 30.74 -21.58
CA GLU A 492 16.41 32.19 -21.66
C GLU A 492 17.48 32.69 -20.67
#